data_58148e9489d153b1059e9eda7b0cf53f
#
_entry.id   58148e9489d153b1059e9eda7b0cf53f
#
_cell.length_a   1.000
_cell.length_b   1.000
_cell.length_c   1.000
_cell.angle_alpha   90.00
_cell.angle_beta   90.00
_cell.angle_gamma   90.00
#
_symmetry.space_group_name_H-M   'P 1'
#
loop_
_entity.id
_entity.type
_entity.pdbx_description
1 polymer ?
#
loop_
_entity_poly.entity_id
_entity_poly.type
_entity_poly.pdbx_seq_one_letter_code
_entity_poly.pdbx_strand_id
1 'polypeptide(L)'
;SSELAMYSVMWSEHCSYKSSKVHLRQFGEKAPATDVLLVGIGENAGVVDVGQGYAVTFKVESHNHPSFIEPYQGAATGVGGIVRDILTMGARPIAILDPLRFGPADAPDTKRVLPGIVAGIGGYGNCIGVPTIGGEVVFDETYAGNPLVNALCVGVMRHDQIKLAKASGTGNLVVLFGAKTGGDGIGGVSVLASETFGSSKPAKRPAVQVGDPFTEKVLIECCLEIFAEDLVIGIQDLGGAGLSCATSELASAGA
;
A
#
# COMPACT_ATOMS: atom_id res chain seq x y z
N SER A 1 -26.08 10.96 -0.21
CA SER A 1 -26.39 9.62 -0.67
C SER A 1 -25.11 8.82 -0.88
N SER A 2 -25.22 7.50 -0.96
CA SER A 2 -24.08 6.58 -1.11
C SER A 2 -23.27 6.84 -2.37
N GLU A 3 -23.91 7.13 -3.48
CA GLU A 3 -23.26 7.46 -4.75
C GLU A 3 -22.36 8.69 -4.63
N LEU A 4 -22.84 9.74 -3.99
CA LEU A 4 -22.05 10.97 -3.77
C LEU A 4 -20.83 10.68 -2.87
N ALA A 5 -20.98 9.81 -1.88
CA ALA A 5 -19.87 9.39 -1.04
C ALA A 5 -18.82 8.61 -1.84
N MET A 6 -19.23 7.73 -2.75
CA MET A 6 -18.30 7.02 -3.65
C MET A 6 -17.52 7.99 -4.55
N TYR A 7 -18.18 8.95 -5.17
CA TYR A 7 -17.50 9.99 -5.94
C TYR A 7 -16.53 10.81 -5.09
N SER A 8 -16.91 11.16 -3.87
CA SER A 8 -16.04 11.91 -2.95
C SER A 8 -14.77 11.16 -2.61
N VAL A 9 -14.86 9.84 -2.35
CA VAL A 9 -13.70 9.00 -2.06
C VAL A 9 -12.80 8.87 -3.28
N MET A 10 -13.36 8.59 -4.46
CA MET A 10 -12.60 8.48 -5.70
C MET A 10 -11.96 9.81 -6.15
N TRP A 11 -12.53 10.94 -5.75
CA TRP A 11 -12.00 12.27 -6.02
C TRP A 11 -10.92 12.71 -5.03
N SER A 12 -10.67 11.96 -3.97
CA SER A 12 -9.59 12.25 -3.03
C SER A 12 -8.23 12.23 -3.75
N GLU A 13 -7.25 12.98 -3.25
CA GLU A 13 -5.90 13.01 -3.84
C GLU A 13 -5.27 11.62 -3.89
N HIS A 14 -5.54 10.79 -2.89
CA HIS A 14 -5.05 9.42 -2.81
C HIS A 14 -5.45 8.54 -4.01
N CYS A 15 -6.69 8.70 -4.51
CA CYS A 15 -7.20 7.91 -5.64
C CYS A 15 -7.02 8.61 -6.99
N SER A 16 -7.27 9.92 -7.04
CA SER A 16 -7.32 10.66 -8.30
C SER A 16 -5.99 11.23 -8.76
N TYR A 17 -5.03 11.42 -7.84
CA TYR A 17 -3.77 12.12 -8.09
C TYR A 17 -3.95 13.49 -8.76
N LYS A 18 -5.11 14.14 -8.55
CA LYS A 18 -5.52 15.35 -9.30
C LYS A 18 -4.54 16.50 -9.19
N SER A 19 -3.82 16.62 -8.06
CA SER A 19 -2.83 17.66 -7.83
C SER A 19 -1.40 17.20 -8.14
N SER A 20 -1.07 15.93 -7.84
CA SER A 20 0.28 15.37 -7.99
C SER A 20 0.56 14.83 -9.38
N LYS A 21 -0.45 14.52 -10.18
CA LYS A 21 -0.31 13.92 -11.52
C LYS A 21 0.64 14.69 -12.44
N VAL A 22 0.68 16.02 -12.33
CA VAL A 22 1.59 16.87 -13.12
C VAL A 22 3.06 16.54 -12.82
N HIS A 23 3.38 16.21 -11.57
CA HIS A 23 4.73 15.83 -11.15
C HIS A 23 5.04 14.36 -11.45
N LEU A 24 4.04 13.46 -11.26
CA LEU A 24 4.21 12.02 -11.48
C LEU A 24 4.41 11.68 -12.96
N ARG A 25 3.83 12.45 -13.86
CA ARG A 25 3.92 12.23 -15.30
C ARG A 25 5.36 12.15 -15.83
N GLN A 26 6.29 12.87 -15.20
CA GLN A 26 7.70 12.85 -15.59
C GLN A 26 8.35 11.45 -15.49
N PHE A 27 7.87 10.59 -14.60
CA PHE A 27 8.43 9.23 -14.46
C PHE A 27 8.10 8.36 -15.68
N GLY A 28 6.91 8.52 -16.29
CA GLY A 28 6.58 7.85 -17.53
C GLY A 28 7.25 8.48 -18.76
N GLU A 29 7.28 9.82 -18.82
CA GLU A 29 7.81 10.56 -19.98
C GLU A 29 9.34 10.51 -20.11
N LYS A 30 10.05 10.44 -18.97
CA LYS A 30 11.52 10.48 -18.92
C LYS A 30 12.15 9.12 -18.65
N ALA A 31 11.35 8.08 -18.43
CA ALA A 31 11.88 6.75 -18.21
C ALA A 31 12.59 6.23 -19.48
N PRO A 32 13.83 5.73 -19.36
CA PRO A 32 14.49 5.11 -20.49
C PRO A 32 13.75 3.83 -20.90
N ALA A 33 13.72 3.55 -22.20
CA ALA A 33 13.27 2.25 -22.67
C ALA A 33 14.21 1.14 -22.15
N THR A 34 13.61 0.06 -21.64
CA THR A 34 14.37 -1.05 -21.11
C THR A 34 13.59 -2.37 -21.28
N ASP A 35 14.30 -3.43 -21.59
CA ASP A 35 13.72 -4.77 -21.75
C ASP A 35 13.52 -5.50 -20.41
N VAL A 36 14.07 -4.96 -19.30
CA VAL A 36 13.93 -5.57 -17.98
C VAL A 36 12.62 -5.19 -17.28
N LEU A 37 11.91 -4.16 -17.73
CA LEU A 37 10.63 -3.76 -17.16
C LEU A 37 9.51 -4.63 -17.75
N LEU A 38 8.99 -5.58 -16.95
CA LEU A 38 7.92 -6.47 -17.37
C LEU A 38 6.54 -5.87 -17.14
N VAL A 39 6.35 -5.14 -16.03
CA VAL A 39 5.10 -4.44 -15.70
C VAL A 39 5.45 -3.04 -15.19
N GLY A 40 4.88 -2.04 -15.83
CA GLY A 40 5.13 -0.62 -15.55
C GLY A 40 3.96 0.08 -14.89
N ILE A 41 3.82 1.38 -15.19
CA ILE A 41 2.80 2.27 -14.64
C ILE A 41 1.40 1.80 -15.00
N GLY A 42 0.50 1.78 -14.03
CA GLY A 42 -0.91 1.41 -14.18
C GLY A 42 -1.33 0.16 -13.41
N GLU A 43 -0.37 -0.55 -12.84
CA GLU A 43 -0.60 -1.74 -12.00
C GLU A 43 -0.24 -1.45 -10.53
N ASN A 44 -0.53 -2.40 -9.63
CA ASN A 44 -0.31 -2.24 -8.19
C ASN A 44 1.15 -2.04 -7.82
N ALA A 45 2.07 -2.66 -8.55
CA ALA A 45 3.51 -2.52 -8.35
C ALA A 45 4.28 -2.70 -9.65
N GLY A 46 5.51 -2.19 -9.70
CA GLY A 46 6.43 -2.46 -10.81
C GLY A 46 7.00 -3.88 -10.75
N VAL A 47 7.22 -4.48 -11.92
CA VAL A 47 7.83 -5.82 -12.03
C VAL A 47 9.02 -5.76 -12.98
N VAL A 48 10.16 -6.24 -12.53
CA VAL A 48 11.40 -6.27 -13.32
C VAL A 48 11.94 -7.69 -13.46
N ASP A 49 12.46 -7.98 -14.64
CA ASP A 49 13.19 -9.23 -14.93
C ASP A 49 14.53 -9.22 -14.18
N VAL A 50 14.84 -10.32 -13.52
CA VAL A 50 16.13 -10.55 -12.87
C VAL A 50 16.89 -11.73 -13.47
N GLY A 51 16.42 -12.24 -14.58
CA GLY A 51 17.02 -13.35 -15.31
C GLY A 51 16.52 -14.71 -14.87
N GLN A 52 16.86 -15.72 -15.65
CA GLN A 52 16.53 -17.14 -15.40
C GLN A 52 15.03 -17.43 -15.23
N GLY A 53 14.16 -16.58 -15.81
CA GLY A 53 12.70 -16.71 -15.71
C GLY A 53 12.11 -16.25 -14.39
N TYR A 54 12.88 -15.51 -13.58
CA TYR A 54 12.42 -14.88 -12.34
C TYR A 54 12.22 -13.39 -12.50
N ALA A 55 11.25 -12.88 -11.77
CA ALA A 55 10.95 -11.47 -11.67
C ALA A 55 10.92 -11.02 -10.21
N VAL A 56 11.27 -9.76 -10.00
CA VAL A 56 11.14 -9.07 -8.72
C VAL A 56 10.09 -7.98 -8.88
N THR A 57 9.17 -7.92 -7.95
CA THR A 57 8.21 -6.82 -7.82
C THR A 57 8.50 -6.04 -6.55
N PHE A 58 8.34 -4.73 -6.60
CA PHE A 58 8.50 -3.87 -5.43
C PHE A 58 7.65 -2.61 -5.57
N LYS A 59 7.24 -2.10 -4.43
CA LYS A 59 6.51 -0.83 -4.29
C LYS A 59 6.92 -0.15 -3.00
N VAL A 60 6.96 1.18 -3.03
CA VAL A 60 7.11 2.01 -1.85
C VAL A 60 5.96 2.99 -1.76
N GLU A 61 5.39 3.12 -0.58
CA GLU A 61 4.31 4.07 -0.29
C GLU A 61 4.47 4.65 1.11
N SER A 62 4.12 5.93 1.30
CA SER A 62 4.19 6.56 2.61
C SER A 62 2.84 6.48 3.31
N HIS A 63 2.85 5.96 4.54
CA HIS A 63 1.68 5.92 5.43
C HIS A 63 1.86 6.94 6.57
N ASN A 64 2.06 8.21 6.23
CA ASN A 64 2.53 9.26 7.11
C ASN A 64 1.49 9.77 8.11
N HIS A 65 0.35 10.29 7.65
CA HIS A 65 -0.67 10.88 8.52
C HIS A 65 -1.22 9.89 9.56
N PRO A 66 -1.62 8.67 9.19
CA PRO A 66 -2.05 7.68 10.17
C PRO A 66 -0.98 7.38 11.22
N SER A 67 0.28 7.29 10.79
CA SER A 67 1.41 7.02 11.69
C SER A 67 1.73 8.21 12.60
N PHE A 68 1.46 9.43 12.20
CA PHE A 68 1.60 10.59 13.07
C PHE A 68 0.52 10.62 14.18
N ILE A 69 -0.70 10.17 13.87
CA ILE A 69 -1.82 10.14 14.81
C ILE A 69 -1.71 8.96 15.76
N GLU A 70 -1.55 7.75 15.23
CA GLU A 70 -1.45 6.49 15.96
C GLU A 70 -0.23 5.69 15.46
N PRO A 71 0.95 5.94 16.00
CA PRO A 71 2.21 5.51 15.41
C PRO A 71 2.32 4.01 15.16
N TYR A 72 1.91 3.18 16.11
CA TYR A 72 1.98 1.73 15.96
C TYR A 72 1.02 1.24 14.86
N GLN A 73 -0.25 1.56 14.97
CA GLN A 73 -1.27 1.07 14.03
C GLN A 73 -1.13 1.68 12.64
N GLY A 74 -0.77 2.97 12.57
CA GLY A 74 -0.53 3.63 11.30
C GLY A 74 0.62 3.00 10.52
N ALA A 75 1.73 2.72 11.16
CA ALA A 75 2.88 2.08 10.54
C ALA A 75 2.61 0.60 10.21
N ALA A 76 1.96 -0.13 11.12
CA ALA A 76 1.55 -1.51 10.91
C ALA A 76 0.64 -1.64 9.66
N THR A 77 -0.37 -0.79 9.55
CA THR A 77 -1.27 -0.77 8.38
C THR A 77 -0.53 -0.39 7.10
N GLY A 78 0.45 0.50 7.18
CA GLY A 78 1.32 0.84 6.04
C GLY A 78 2.07 -0.37 5.50
N VAL A 79 2.65 -1.19 6.40
CA VAL A 79 3.30 -2.46 6.01
C VAL A 79 2.28 -3.42 5.39
N GLY A 80 1.11 -3.59 6.01
CA GLY A 80 0.07 -4.46 5.47
C GLY A 80 -0.38 -4.04 4.06
N GLY A 81 -0.62 -2.75 3.84
CA GLY A 81 -1.00 -2.24 2.53
C GLY A 81 0.02 -2.55 1.44
N ILE A 82 1.31 -2.29 1.72
CA ILE A 82 2.36 -2.52 0.73
C ILE A 82 2.60 -4.01 0.45
N VAL A 83 2.43 -4.87 1.44
CA VAL A 83 2.51 -6.32 1.28
C VAL A 83 1.39 -6.85 0.39
N ARG A 84 0.16 -6.34 0.54
CA ARG A 84 -0.96 -6.71 -0.33
C ARG A 84 -0.75 -6.31 -1.79
N ASP A 85 -0.20 -5.12 -2.05
CA ASP A 85 0.15 -4.72 -3.42
C ASP A 85 1.13 -5.70 -4.08
N ILE A 86 2.12 -6.16 -3.34
CA ILE A 86 3.08 -7.15 -3.84
C ILE A 86 2.41 -8.51 -4.08
N LEU A 87 1.56 -8.92 -3.17
CA LEU A 87 0.82 -10.18 -3.28
C LEU A 87 -0.09 -10.20 -4.51
N THR A 88 -0.80 -9.09 -4.79
CA THR A 88 -1.71 -9.00 -5.95
C THR A 88 -0.99 -9.00 -7.29
N MET A 89 0.33 -8.80 -7.32
CA MET A 89 1.15 -9.02 -8.51
C MET A 89 1.47 -10.50 -8.77
N GLY A 90 1.03 -11.41 -7.90
CA GLY A 90 1.35 -12.85 -7.97
C GLY A 90 2.60 -13.24 -7.22
N ALA A 91 3.25 -12.31 -6.53
CA ALA A 91 4.54 -12.54 -5.88
C ALA A 91 4.40 -12.93 -4.41
N ARG A 92 5.33 -13.76 -3.92
CA ARG A 92 5.53 -13.95 -2.48
C ARG A 92 6.31 -12.77 -1.92
N PRO A 93 5.77 -12.03 -0.93
CA PRO A 93 6.53 -11.03 -0.19
C PRO A 93 7.70 -11.68 0.55
N ILE A 94 8.90 -11.14 0.40
CA ILE A 94 10.11 -11.72 0.97
C ILE A 94 10.92 -10.78 1.84
N ALA A 95 10.74 -9.46 1.69
CA ALA A 95 11.51 -8.48 2.42
C ALA A 95 10.76 -7.15 2.55
N ILE A 96 10.98 -6.48 3.67
CA ILE A 96 10.53 -5.12 3.95
C ILE A 96 11.77 -4.23 4.09
N LEU A 97 11.71 -3.02 3.52
CA LEU A 97 12.74 -2.00 3.62
C LEU A 97 12.04 -0.64 3.79
N ASP A 98 12.31 0.04 4.91
CA ASP A 98 11.54 1.23 5.25
C ASP A 98 12.45 2.47 5.34
N PRO A 99 12.52 3.29 4.29
CA PRO A 99 13.26 4.55 4.32
C PRO A 99 12.43 5.64 5.02
N LEU A 100 12.66 5.83 6.33
CA LEU A 100 11.89 6.72 7.20
C LEU A 100 12.46 8.15 7.23
N ARG A 101 11.57 9.14 7.32
CA ARG A 101 11.93 10.56 7.41
C ARG A 101 11.17 11.21 8.56
N PHE A 102 11.90 11.86 9.44
CA PHE A 102 11.36 12.53 10.64
C PHE A 102 11.90 13.96 10.77
N GLY A 103 11.19 14.80 11.51
CA GLY A 103 11.73 16.05 12.02
C GLY A 103 12.96 15.83 12.92
N PRO A 104 13.55 16.89 13.48
CA PRO A 104 14.73 16.77 14.33
C PRO A 104 14.59 15.67 15.38
N ALA A 105 15.67 14.92 15.63
CA ALA A 105 15.63 13.76 16.51
C ALA A 105 15.25 14.10 17.96
N ASP A 106 15.55 15.30 18.42
CA ASP A 106 15.23 15.81 19.73
C ASP A 106 13.85 16.46 19.84
N ALA A 107 13.16 16.70 18.71
CA ALA A 107 11.84 17.28 18.70
C ALA A 107 10.82 16.41 19.46
N PRO A 108 9.88 17.03 20.21
CA PRO A 108 8.88 16.29 20.97
C PRO A 108 8.04 15.34 20.14
N ASP A 109 7.62 15.76 18.95
CA ASP A 109 6.82 14.92 18.04
C ASP A 109 7.62 13.72 17.53
N THR A 110 8.87 13.91 17.14
CA THR A 110 9.73 12.80 16.71
C THR A 110 9.90 11.77 17.83
N LYS A 111 10.19 12.23 19.05
CA LYS A 111 10.29 11.35 20.24
C LYS A 111 9.00 10.61 20.55
N ARG A 112 7.84 11.22 20.26
CA ARG A 112 6.53 10.62 20.48
C ARG A 112 6.24 9.52 19.46
N VAL A 113 6.53 9.75 18.18
CA VAL A 113 6.06 8.87 17.11
C VAL A 113 7.05 7.77 16.73
N LEU A 114 8.34 8.06 16.73
CA LEU A 114 9.38 7.15 16.23
C LEU A 114 9.36 5.75 16.88
N PRO A 115 9.30 5.62 18.23
CA PRO A 115 9.29 4.29 18.85
C PRO A 115 8.08 3.45 18.45
N GLY A 116 6.90 4.06 18.36
CA GLY A 116 5.67 3.39 17.94
C GLY A 116 5.69 2.96 16.48
N ILE A 117 6.23 3.80 15.59
CA ILE A 117 6.38 3.50 14.17
C ILE A 117 7.31 2.29 13.97
N VAL A 118 8.48 2.31 14.58
CA VAL A 118 9.45 1.19 14.49
C VAL A 118 8.84 -0.10 15.04
N ALA A 119 8.14 -0.01 16.17
CA ALA A 119 7.46 -1.17 16.75
C ALA A 119 6.33 -1.70 15.86
N GLY A 120 5.57 -0.81 15.21
CA GLY A 120 4.49 -1.20 14.28
C GLY A 120 5.02 -1.93 13.05
N ILE A 121 6.07 -1.39 12.43
CA ILE A 121 6.75 -2.03 11.29
C ILE A 121 7.27 -3.42 11.66
N GLY A 122 8.09 -3.48 12.70
CA GLY A 122 8.71 -4.73 13.13
C GLY A 122 7.70 -5.76 13.63
N GLY A 123 6.68 -5.32 14.36
CA GLY A 123 5.61 -6.19 14.85
C GLY A 123 4.80 -6.82 13.72
N TYR A 124 4.43 -6.02 12.73
CA TYR A 124 3.66 -6.53 11.58
C TYR A 124 4.48 -7.51 10.74
N GLY A 125 5.67 -7.10 10.31
CA GLY A 125 6.56 -7.94 9.51
C GLY A 125 6.90 -9.27 10.19
N ASN A 126 7.17 -9.22 11.51
CA ASN A 126 7.43 -10.43 12.31
C ASN A 126 6.22 -11.38 12.33
N CYS A 127 4.99 -10.87 12.50
CA CYS A 127 3.79 -11.70 12.53
C CYS A 127 3.48 -12.38 11.19
N ILE A 128 3.74 -11.71 10.07
CA ILE A 128 3.52 -12.31 8.73
C ILE A 128 4.72 -13.14 8.24
N GLY A 129 5.84 -13.10 8.96
CA GLY A 129 7.06 -13.83 8.60
C GLY A 129 7.84 -13.19 7.45
N VAL A 130 7.71 -11.87 7.24
CA VAL A 130 8.46 -11.10 6.24
C VAL A 130 9.45 -10.19 6.96
N PRO A 131 10.77 -10.44 6.87
CA PRO A 131 11.77 -9.70 7.62
C PRO A 131 11.95 -8.27 7.10
N THR A 132 12.15 -7.32 8.01
CA THR A 132 12.68 -6.00 7.68
C THR A 132 14.20 -6.12 7.58
N ILE A 133 14.74 -6.04 6.37
CA ILE A 133 16.15 -6.29 6.09
C ILE A 133 16.97 -5.03 5.81
N GLY A 134 16.31 -3.88 5.70
CA GLY A 134 16.97 -2.64 5.36
C GLY A 134 16.05 -1.43 5.54
N GLY A 135 16.55 -0.30 5.06
CA GLY A 135 15.94 1.00 5.19
C GLY A 135 16.93 2.01 5.73
N GLU A 136 16.45 3.18 6.06
CA GLU A 136 17.24 4.24 6.69
C GLU A 136 16.35 5.14 7.54
N VAL A 137 16.95 5.90 8.44
CA VAL A 137 16.25 6.95 9.20
C VAL A 137 17.00 8.26 8.97
N VAL A 138 16.27 9.25 8.43
CA VAL A 138 16.81 10.60 8.21
C VAL A 138 16.01 11.59 9.02
N PHE A 139 16.71 12.53 9.66
CA PHE A 139 16.13 13.61 10.44
C PHE A 139 16.39 14.95 9.74
N ASP A 140 15.33 15.69 9.45
CA ASP A 140 15.40 17.00 8.80
C ASP A 140 14.19 17.86 9.22
N GLU A 141 14.40 19.15 9.40
CA GLU A 141 13.33 20.12 9.77
C GLU A 141 12.13 20.08 8.83
N THR A 142 12.34 19.77 7.58
CA THR A 142 11.28 19.70 6.56
C THR A 142 10.17 18.70 6.91
N TYR A 143 10.50 17.67 7.68
CA TYR A 143 9.55 16.61 8.10
C TYR A 143 8.97 16.84 9.49
N ALA A 144 9.22 18.00 10.10
CA ALA A 144 8.64 18.32 11.40
C ALA A 144 7.11 18.35 11.33
N GLY A 145 6.43 17.62 12.22
CA GLY A 145 4.98 17.52 12.29
C GLY A 145 4.31 16.68 11.19
N ASN A 146 5.06 16.24 10.18
CA ASN A 146 4.55 15.36 9.11
C ASN A 146 5.65 14.41 8.60
N PRO A 147 5.98 13.37 9.35
CA PRO A 147 7.01 12.41 8.96
C PRO A 147 6.59 11.64 7.71
N LEU A 148 7.58 11.16 6.93
CA LEU A 148 7.34 10.16 5.91
C LEU A 148 7.62 8.78 6.49
N VAL A 149 6.59 7.95 6.51
CA VAL A 149 6.66 6.56 6.97
C VAL A 149 6.55 5.66 5.75
N ASN A 150 7.65 5.58 5.01
CA ASN A 150 7.71 4.83 3.78
C ASN A 150 7.82 3.34 4.09
N ALA A 151 6.84 2.57 3.68
CA ALA A 151 6.89 1.12 3.68
C ALA A 151 7.23 0.66 2.25
N LEU A 152 8.30 -0.11 2.11
CA LEU A 152 8.68 -0.76 0.86
C LEU A 152 8.66 -2.26 1.07
N CYS A 153 7.99 -2.97 0.17
CA CYS A 153 8.01 -4.43 0.15
C CYS A 153 8.58 -4.94 -1.18
N VAL A 154 9.32 -6.01 -1.09
CA VAL A 154 9.87 -6.75 -2.24
C VAL A 154 9.26 -8.13 -2.28
N GLY A 155 8.86 -8.56 -3.47
CA GLY A 155 8.38 -9.92 -3.73
C GLY A 155 9.12 -10.57 -4.90
N VAL A 156 9.08 -11.88 -4.94
CA VAL A 156 9.69 -12.69 -6.01
C VAL A 156 8.65 -13.64 -6.58
N MET A 157 8.71 -13.82 -7.89
CA MET A 157 7.85 -14.75 -8.64
C MET A 157 8.54 -15.20 -9.92
N ARG A 158 7.98 -16.20 -10.59
CA ARG A 158 8.35 -16.53 -11.97
C ARG A 158 7.57 -15.63 -12.95
N HIS A 159 8.08 -15.48 -14.17
CA HIS A 159 7.40 -14.69 -15.21
C HIS A 159 5.96 -15.15 -15.48
N ASP A 160 5.73 -16.47 -15.45
CA ASP A 160 4.42 -17.09 -15.68
C ASP A 160 3.44 -16.95 -14.51
N GLN A 161 3.90 -16.45 -13.36
CA GLN A 161 3.08 -16.21 -12.18
C GLN A 161 2.58 -14.77 -12.05
N ILE A 162 2.99 -13.87 -12.95
CA ILE A 162 2.56 -12.47 -12.89
C ILE A 162 1.03 -12.39 -13.00
N LYS A 163 0.38 -11.75 -12.02
CA LYS A 163 -1.03 -11.44 -12.02
C LYS A 163 -1.22 -9.93 -12.16
N LEU A 164 -2.32 -9.53 -12.77
CA LEU A 164 -2.66 -8.13 -13.03
C LEU A 164 -4.05 -7.81 -12.50
N ALA A 165 -4.29 -6.54 -12.23
CA ALA A 165 -5.58 -6.04 -11.76
C ALA A 165 -6.55 -5.84 -12.93
N LYS A 166 -7.09 -6.93 -13.49
CA LYS A 166 -8.05 -6.85 -14.61
C LYS A 166 -9.23 -7.81 -14.43
N ALA A 167 -10.44 -7.32 -14.65
CA ALA A 167 -11.62 -8.15 -14.81
C ALA A 167 -11.79 -8.46 -16.31
N SER A 168 -11.66 -9.71 -16.70
CA SER A 168 -11.83 -10.13 -18.08
C SER A 168 -12.64 -11.43 -18.18
N GLY A 169 -13.28 -11.67 -19.32
CA GLY A 169 -14.10 -12.85 -19.56
C GLY A 169 -15.54 -12.71 -19.07
N THR A 170 -16.47 -12.67 -20.03
CA THR A 170 -17.91 -12.63 -19.73
C THR A 170 -18.36 -13.85 -18.95
N GLY A 171 -19.03 -13.64 -17.83
CA GLY A 171 -19.56 -14.70 -16.97
C GLY A 171 -18.64 -15.09 -15.82
N ASN A 172 -17.44 -14.54 -15.72
CA ASN A 172 -16.59 -14.73 -14.58
C ASN A 172 -17.16 -14.04 -13.33
N LEU A 173 -16.85 -14.60 -12.15
CA LEU A 173 -17.33 -14.10 -10.87
C LEU A 173 -16.29 -13.15 -10.26
N VAL A 174 -16.77 -12.09 -9.62
CA VAL A 174 -15.98 -11.26 -8.72
C VAL A 174 -16.19 -11.77 -7.30
N VAL A 175 -15.11 -12.21 -6.65
CA VAL A 175 -15.14 -12.76 -5.29
C VAL A 175 -14.44 -11.81 -4.34
N LEU A 176 -15.15 -11.33 -3.33
CA LEU A 176 -14.61 -10.58 -2.21
C LEU A 176 -14.22 -11.54 -1.09
N PHE A 177 -12.98 -11.50 -0.64
CA PHE A 177 -12.50 -12.32 0.47
C PHE A 177 -11.47 -11.57 1.32
N GLY A 178 -11.26 -12.03 2.55
CA GLY A 178 -10.34 -11.41 3.50
C GLY A 178 -10.97 -11.16 4.86
N ALA A 179 -10.34 -10.28 5.65
CA ALA A 179 -10.82 -9.90 6.95
C ALA A 179 -12.17 -9.20 6.88
N LYS A 180 -13.02 -9.43 7.89
CA LYS A 180 -14.26 -8.67 8.04
C LYS A 180 -13.90 -7.23 8.45
N THR A 181 -14.33 -6.26 7.65
CA THR A 181 -14.11 -4.85 7.95
C THR A 181 -15.06 -4.35 9.05
N GLY A 182 -14.52 -3.52 9.95
CA GLY A 182 -15.28 -2.78 10.95
C GLY A 182 -15.52 -1.33 10.56
N GLY A 183 -15.80 -0.48 11.55
CA GLY A 183 -15.92 0.97 11.39
C GLY A 183 -14.57 1.71 11.43
N ASP A 184 -13.50 1.02 11.81
CA ASP A 184 -12.16 1.61 11.91
C ASP A 184 -11.66 2.03 10.53
N GLY A 185 -11.09 3.22 10.46
CA GLY A 185 -10.56 3.76 9.20
C GLY A 185 -11.61 4.26 8.22
N ILE A 186 -12.89 4.26 8.57
CA ILE A 186 -13.96 4.78 7.70
C ILE A 186 -13.67 6.24 7.30
N GLY A 187 -13.63 6.51 5.99
CA GLY A 187 -13.28 7.83 5.47
C GLY A 187 -11.81 8.23 5.71
N GLY A 188 -10.98 7.36 6.26
CA GLY A 188 -9.59 7.64 6.66
C GLY A 188 -8.75 8.19 5.52
N VAL A 189 -8.83 7.62 4.34
CA VAL A 189 -8.10 8.09 3.15
C VAL A 189 -8.48 9.51 2.77
N SER A 190 -9.78 9.83 2.71
CA SER A 190 -10.25 11.18 2.37
C SER A 190 -9.88 12.21 3.42
N VAL A 191 -9.88 11.80 4.69
CA VAL A 191 -9.60 12.68 5.84
C VAL A 191 -8.11 12.83 6.07
N LEU A 192 -7.33 11.75 5.98
CA LEU A 192 -5.92 11.72 6.37
C LEU A 192 -4.95 12.05 5.23
N ALA A 193 -5.32 11.83 3.98
CA ALA A 193 -4.45 12.14 2.83
C ALA A 193 -4.32 13.63 2.51
N SER A 194 -5.23 14.47 3.01
CA SER A 194 -5.34 15.87 2.59
C SER A 194 -5.40 16.87 3.74
N GLU A 195 -5.27 16.44 4.99
CA GLU A 195 -5.42 17.33 6.14
C GLU A 195 -4.08 17.86 6.68
N THR A 196 -4.13 19.13 7.11
CA THR A 196 -3.06 19.74 7.88
C THR A 196 -3.38 19.60 9.37
N PHE A 197 -2.45 19.06 10.14
CA PHE A 197 -2.61 18.95 11.60
C PHE A 197 -2.38 20.30 12.26
N GLY A 198 -3.38 20.76 13.02
CA GLY A 198 -3.30 21.96 13.83
C GLY A 198 -3.65 21.65 15.29
N SER A 199 -3.11 22.43 16.22
CA SER A 199 -3.26 22.24 17.67
C SER A 199 -4.71 22.30 18.19
N SER A 200 -5.66 22.75 17.37
CA SER A 200 -7.07 22.96 17.75
C SER A 200 -8.04 21.91 17.24
N LYS A 201 -7.57 20.87 16.52
CA LYS A 201 -8.47 19.85 15.95
C LYS A 201 -8.51 18.60 16.84
N PRO A 202 -9.70 17.99 17.03
CA PRO A 202 -9.81 16.75 17.81
C PRO A 202 -8.99 15.63 17.18
N ALA A 203 -8.45 14.75 18.03
CA ALA A 203 -7.70 13.60 17.58
C ALA A 203 -8.56 12.69 16.67
N LYS A 204 -8.07 12.42 15.46
CA LYS A 204 -8.78 11.60 14.45
C LYS A 204 -8.41 10.12 14.52
N ARG A 205 -8.13 9.61 15.71
CA ARG A 205 -7.79 8.20 15.96
C ARG A 205 -8.76 7.22 15.31
N PRO A 206 -10.09 7.41 15.36
CA PRO A 206 -11.02 6.49 14.71
C PRO A 206 -10.89 6.39 13.18
N ALA A 207 -10.22 7.37 12.54
CA ALA A 207 -9.94 7.33 11.11
C ALA A 207 -8.70 6.49 10.75
N VAL A 208 -7.93 6.02 11.74
CA VAL A 208 -6.77 5.15 11.54
C VAL A 208 -7.24 3.70 11.51
N GLN A 209 -6.86 2.97 10.47
CA GLN A 209 -7.14 1.55 10.37
C GLN A 209 -6.32 0.75 11.37
N VAL A 210 -6.87 -0.35 11.84
CA VAL A 210 -6.17 -1.33 12.68
C VAL A 210 -5.64 -2.44 11.79
N GLY A 211 -4.34 -2.64 11.77
CA GLY A 211 -3.70 -3.72 11.00
C GLY A 211 -3.97 -5.09 11.65
N ASP A 212 -4.31 -6.07 10.84
CA ASP A 212 -4.48 -7.47 11.26
C ASP A 212 -3.47 -8.39 10.56
N PRO A 213 -2.26 -8.52 11.11
CA PRO A 213 -1.21 -9.33 10.49
C PRO A 213 -1.54 -10.83 10.49
N PHE A 214 -2.37 -11.31 11.41
CA PHE A 214 -2.78 -12.71 11.42
C PHE A 214 -3.61 -13.04 10.18
N THR A 215 -4.66 -12.27 9.94
CA THR A 215 -5.50 -12.46 8.74
C THR A 215 -4.70 -12.25 7.46
N GLU A 216 -3.80 -11.27 7.44
CA GLU A 216 -2.98 -11.03 6.26
C GLU A 216 -1.99 -12.20 6.00
N LYS A 217 -1.44 -12.81 7.03
CA LYS A 217 -0.64 -14.03 6.86
C LYS A 217 -1.45 -15.16 6.24
N VAL A 218 -2.68 -15.37 6.69
CA VAL A 218 -3.59 -16.37 6.09
C VAL A 218 -3.88 -16.02 4.62
N LEU A 219 -4.12 -14.74 4.31
CA LEU A 219 -4.34 -14.28 2.94
C LEU A 219 -3.14 -14.51 2.04
N ILE A 220 -1.92 -14.25 2.51
CA ILE A 220 -0.69 -14.50 1.74
C ILE A 220 -0.63 -15.96 1.29
N GLU A 221 -0.77 -16.89 2.21
CA GLU A 221 -0.67 -18.32 1.88
C GLU A 221 -1.85 -18.77 0.99
N CYS A 222 -3.06 -18.35 1.30
CA CYS A 222 -4.25 -18.65 0.50
C CYS A 222 -4.12 -18.14 -0.95
N CYS A 223 -3.70 -16.89 -1.13
CA CYS A 223 -3.53 -16.33 -2.47
C CYS A 223 -2.46 -17.06 -3.29
N LEU A 224 -1.35 -17.42 -2.66
CA LEU A 224 -0.29 -18.16 -3.34
C LEU A 224 -0.75 -19.56 -3.77
N GLU A 225 -1.59 -20.24 -2.98
CA GLU A 225 -2.22 -21.50 -3.39
C GLU A 225 -3.21 -21.28 -4.55
N ILE A 226 -4.06 -20.25 -4.47
CA ILE A 226 -4.99 -19.87 -5.55
C ILE A 226 -4.25 -19.58 -6.86
N PHE A 227 -3.08 -18.92 -6.79
CA PHE A 227 -2.26 -18.65 -7.97
C PHE A 227 -1.61 -19.92 -8.53
N ALA A 228 -1.13 -20.81 -7.67
CA ALA A 228 -0.53 -22.07 -8.08
C ALA A 228 -1.51 -22.99 -8.82
N GLU A 229 -2.79 -22.95 -8.43
CA GLU A 229 -3.88 -23.71 -9.05
C GLU A 229 -4.55 -22.96 -10.22
N ASP A 230 -4.04 -21.78 -10.59
CA ASP A 230 -4.56 -20.90 -11.67
C ASP A 230 -6.08 -20.65 -11.60
N LEU A 231 -6.58 -20.43 -10.38
CA LEU A 231 -8.01 -20.27 -10.13
C LEU A 231 -8.52 -18.85 -10.37
N VAL A 232 -7.64 -17.85 -10.57
CA VAL A 232 -8.00 -16.46 -10.76
C VAL A 232 -7.37 -15.89 -12.02
N ILE A 233 -8.13 -15.07 -12.76
CA ILE A 233 -7.68 -14.36 -13.95
C ILE A 233 -7.00 -13.03 -13.58
N GLY A 234 -7.51 -12.36 -12.55
CA GLY A 234 -6.99 -11.12 -12.02
C GLY A 234 -7.31 -10.99 -10.54
N ILE A 235 -6.60 -10.11 -9.88
CA ILE A 235 -6.76 -9.86 -8.45
C ILE A 235 -6.42 -8.40 -8.14
N GLN A 236 -7.11 -7.83 -7.18
CA GLN A 236 -6.88 -6.47 -6.70
C GLN A 236 -7.02 -6.43 -5.18
N ASP A 237 -6.18 -5.67 -4.51
CA ASP A 237 -6.35 -5.41 -3.09
C ASP A 237 -7.40 -4.32 -2.84
N LEU A 238 -7.92 -4.27 -1.62
CA LEU A 238 -8.81 -3.20 -1.19
C LEU A 238 -7.99 -2.19 -0.38
N GLY A 239 -7.40 -1.23 -1.09
CA GLY A 239 -6.68 -0.11 -0.48
C GLY A 239 -7.61 0.92 0.18
N GLY A 240 -7.15 2.15 0.30
CA GLY A 240 -7.82 3.20 1.06
C GLY A 240 -9.25 3.57 0.63
N ALA A 241 -9.60 3.42 -0.63
CA ALA A 241 -10.96 3.63 -1.13
C ALA A 241 -11.81 2.34 -1.18
N GLY A 242 -11.27 1.24 -0.69
CA GLY A 242 -11.97 -0.04 -0.52
C GLY A 242 -12.58 -0.58 -1.82
N LEU A 243 -13.79 -1.10 -1.74
CA LEU A 243 -14.49 -1.70 -2.87
C LEU A 243 -14.67 -0.75 -4.05
N SER A 244 -14.89 0.54 -3.83
CA SER A 244 -15.11 1.51 -4.92
C SER A 244 -13.89 1.62 -5.82
N CYS A 245 -12.68 1.64 -5.24
CA CYS A 245 -11.45 1.68 -6.00
C CYS A 245 -11.17 0.35 -6.69
N ALA A 246 -11.11 -0.73 -5.91
CA ALA A 246 -10.75 -2.05 -6.41
C ALA A 246 -11.64 -2.52 -7.58
N THR A 247 -12.97 -2.35 -7.47
CA THR A 247 -13.89 -2.73 -8.55
C THR A 247 -13.78 -1.84 -9.77
N SER A 248 -13.51 -0.54 -9.58
CA SER A 248 -13.31 0.40 -10.69
C SER A 248 -12.03 0.12 -11.44
N GLU A 249 -10.95 -0.19 -10.73
CA GLU A 249 -9.66 -0.54 -11.32
C GLU A 249 -9.74 -1.85 -12.11
N LEU A 250 -10.29 -2.91 -11.51
CA LEU A 250 -10.51 -4.19 -12.20
C LEU A 250 -11.34 -4.02 -13.48
N ALA A 251 -12.44 -3.24 -13.41
CA ALA A 251 -13.31 -3.01 -14.56
C ALA A 251 -12.62 -2.17 -15.64
N SER A 252 -11.89 -1.13 -15.25
CA SER A 252 -11.18 -0.24 -16.20
C SER A 252 -10.09 -0.96 -16.98
N ALA A 253 -9.40 -1.91 -16.37
CA ALA A 253 -8.33 -2.67 -17.00
C ALA A 253 -8.86 -3.92 -17.77
N GLY A 254 -10.08 -4.33 -17.50
CA GLY A 254 -10.68 -5.54 -18.10
C GLY A 254 -11.65 -5.29 -19.26
N ALA A 255 -12.01 -4.02 -19.51
CA ALA A 255 -13.01 -3.62 -20.51
C ALA A 255 -12.43 -3.58 -21.93
#